data_4e6df272f99f63b686c2dda9e8f42fb0
#
_entry.id   4e6df272f99f63b686c2dda9e8f42fb0
#
_cell.length_a   1.000
_cell.length_b   1.000
_cell.length_c   1.000
_cell.angle_alpha   90.00
_cell.angle_beta   90.00
_cell.angle_gamma   90.00
#
_symmetry.space_group_name_H-M   'P 1'
#
loop_
_entity.id
_entity.type
_entity.pdbx_description
1 polymer ?
#
loop_
_entity_poly.entity_id
_entity_poly.type
_entity_poly.pdbx_seq_one_letter_code
_entity_poly.pdbx_strand_id
1 'polypeptide(L)'
;MELLEEVESPNLDQIKLKNELTINNLPRLCHSIDNVISDQNSRGVIYCVWGQHEIHREILNNGIRFSFPQCPNALTLSITKNNDANKISIHCTTNKNIEDEDFIESINQFIKDWIVGIKTVCH
;
A
#
# COMPACT_ATOMS: atom_id res chain seq x y z
N MET A 1 -13.05 0.00 -9.29
CA MET A 1 -12.37 -1.31 -9.16
C MET A 1 -11.92 -1.50 -7.73
N GLU A 2 -12.07 -2.69 -7.23
CA GLU A 2 -11.68 -3.04 -5.87
C GLU A 2 -10.92 -4.36 -5.88
N LEU A 3 -9.75 -4.39 -5.24
CA LEU A 3 -8.95 -5.60 -5.10
C LEU A 3 -8.68 -5.84 -3.62
N LEU A 4 -8.90 -7.07 -3.18
CA LEU A 4 -8.65 -7.48 -1.80
C LEU A 4 -7.81 -8.76 -1.81
N GLU A 5 -6.66 -8.70 -1.16
CA GLU A 5 -5.78 -9.84 -0.97
C GLU A 5 -5.47 -10.02 0.52
N GLU A 6 -5.22 -11.25 0.93
CA GLU A 6 -4.87 -11.57 2.30
C GLU A 6 -3.54 -12.30 2.35
N VAL A 7 -2.72 -11.94 3.34
CA VAL A 7 -1.40 -12.54 3.55
C VAL A 7 -1.34 -13.07 4.98
N GLU A 8 -0.95 -14.31 5.17
CA GLU A 8 -0.76 -14.88 6.50
C GLU A 8 0.44 -14.24 7.18
N SER A 9 0.24 -13.79 8.42
CA SER A 9 1.26 -13.09 9.18
C SER A 9 1.07 -13.32 10.69
N PRO A 10 1.47 -14.50 11.22
CA PRO A 10 1.25 -14.79 12.62
C PRO A 10 2.10 -13.95 13.58
N ASN A 11 3.22 -13.37 13.12
CA ASN A 11 4.18 -12.70 13.97
C ASN A 11 4.10 -11.17 13.93
N LEU A 12 3.21 -10.60 13.11
CA LEU A 12 3.12 -9.16 12.95
C LEU A 12 1.82 -8.65 13.57
N ASP A 13 1.91 -7.96 14.72
CA ASP A 13 0.76 -7.35 15.35
C ASP A 13 0.45 -5.98 14.74
N GLN A 14 -0.65 -5.35 15.17
CA GLN A 14 -1.08 -4.06 14.63
C GLN A 14 -0.06 -2.95 14.87
N ILE A 15 0.64 -2.97 16.00
CA ILE A 15 1.64 -1.95 16.35
C ILE A 15 2.85 -2.08 15.43
N LYS A 16 3.36 -3.28 15.25
CA LYS A 16 4.49 -3.55 14.34
C LYS A 16 4.12 -3.22 12.89
N LEU A 17 2.90 -3.58 12.48
CA LEU A 17 2.41 -3.28 11.14
C LEU A 17 2.45 -1.76 10.88
N LYS A 18 1.92 -0.96 11.80
CA LYS A 18 1.93 0.50 11.68
C LYS A 18 3.34 1.07 11.65
N ASN A 19 4.25 0.51 12.46
CA ASN A 19 5.64 0.96 12.50
C ASN A 19 6.41 0.63 11.22
N GLU A 20 6.08 -0.47 10.55
CA GLU A 20 6.69 -0.84 9.28
C GLU A 20 6.12 -0.06 8.10
N LEU A 21 4.83 0.32 8.16
CA LEU A 21 4.13 0.99 7.07
C LEU A 21 4.33 2.51 7.13
N THR A 22 5.58 2.93 6.97
CA THR A 22 5.94 4.35 6.87
C THR A 22 6.26 4.70 5.42
N ILE A 23 6.17 5.99 5.08
CA ILE A 23 6.51 6.45 3.72
C ILE A 23 7.96 6.09 3.39
N ASN A 24 8.89 6.28 4.33
CA ASN A 24 10.30 5.95 4.11
C ASN A 24 10.56 4.47 3.78
N ASN A 25 9.72 3.58 4.27
CA ASN A 25 9.88 2.14 4.04
C ASN A 25 9.24 1.66 2.73
N LEU A 26 8.48 2.50 2.03
CA LEU A 26 7.71 2.10 0.85
C LEU A 26 8.56 1.41 -0.23
N PRO A 27 9.77 1.90 -0.59
CA PRO A 27 10.56 1.19 -1.61
C PRO A 27 10.97 -0.22 -1.20
N ARG A 28 11.14 -0.47 0.10
CA ARG A 28 11.45 -1.80 0.63
C ARG A 28 10.22 -2.71 0.64
N LEU A 29 9.04 -2.12 0.85
CA LEU A 29 7.78 -2.86 0.97
C LEU A 29 7.12 -3.14 -0.38
N CYS A 30 7.44 -2.37 -1.41
CA CYS A 30 6.78 -2.48 -2.70
C CYS A 30 7.74 -2.11 -3.82
N HIS A 31 8.08 -3.08 -4.67
CA HIS A 31 9.01 -2.86 -5.78
C HIS A 31 8.49 -1.86 -6.82
N SER A 32 7.18 -1.66 -6.90
CA SER A 32 6.59 -0.66 -7.79
C SER A 32 6.91 0.78 -7.37
N ILE A 33 7.42 0.96 -6.15
CA ILE A 33 7.83 2.27 -5.63
C ILE A 33 9.36 2.32 -5.61
N ASP A 34 9.94 3.18 -6.46
CA ASP A 34 11.39 3.25 -6.65
C ASP A 34 12.11 3.96 -5.52
N ASN A 35 11.64 5.16 -5.15
CA ASN A 35 12.27 5.91 -4.08
C ASN A 35 11.29 6.91 -3.44
N VAL A 36 11.71 7.44 -2.29
CA VAL A 36 11.01 8.49 -1.56
C VAL A 36 11.75 9.80 -1.80
N ILE A 37 11.05 10.78 -2.34
CA ILE A 37 11.62 12.12 -2.60
C ILE A 37 11.52 12.98 -1.34
N SER A 38 10.38 12.93 -0.64
CA SER A 38 10.21 13.61 0.64
C SER A 38 9.29 12.81 1.55
N ASP A 39 9.51 12.92 2.87
CA ASP A 39 8.69 12.26 3.88
C ASP A 39 8.46 13.24 5.04
N GLN A 40 7.19 13.57 5.28
CA GLN A 40 6.73 14.41 6.38
C GLN A 40 5.79 13.63 7.31
N ASN A 41 5.95 12.31 7.40
CA ASN A 41 5.18 11.35 8.19
C ASN A 41 3.77 11.09 7.66
N SER A 42 2.90 12.10 7.63
CA SER A 42 1.51 11.96 7.17
C SER A 42 1.35 12.23 5.69
N ARG A 43 2.34 12.83 5.05
CA ARG A 43 2.38 13.05 3.61
C ARG A 43 3.81 13.03 3.11
N GLY A 44 3.98 12.78 1.85
CA GLY A 44 5.28 12.80 1.21
C GLY A 44 5.15 12.79 -0.30
N VAL A 45 6.30 12.68 -0.97
CA VAL A 45 6.38 12.55 -2.43
C VAL A 45 7.22 11.34 -2.75
N ILE A 46 6.72 10.49 -3.62
CA ILE A 46 7.40 9.28 -4.07
C ILE A 46 7.53 9.27 -5.58
N TYR A 47 8.48 8.48 -6.07
CA TYR A 47 8.60 8.12 -7.48
C TYR A 47 8.28 6.63 -7.63
N CYS A 48 7.29 6.32 -8.43
CA CYS A 48 6.78 4.95 -8.59
C CYS A 48 6.53 4.62 -10.06
N VAL A 49 5.97 3.45 -10.32
CA VAL A 49 5.67 2.98 -11.67
C VAL A 49 4.79 3.97 -12.47
N TRP A 50 3.98 4.79 -11.78
CA TRP A 50 3.13 5.81 -12.40
C TRP A 50 3.76 7.20 -12.42
N GLY A 51 5.05 7.33 -12.08
CA GLY A 51 5.76 8.60 -12.03
C GLY A 51 5.82 9.19 -10.62
N GLN A 52 6.06 10.50 -10.55
CA GLN A 52 6.13 11.21 -9.28
C GLN A 52 4.73 11.52 -8.76
N HIS A 53 4.45 11.14 -7.51
CA HIS A 53 3.15 11.36 -6.88
C HIS A 53 3.30 11.81 -5.44
N GLU A 54 2.41 12.72 -5.03
CA GLU A 54 2.17 12.97 -3.63
C GLU A 54 1.47 11.75 -3.03
N ILE A 55 1.84 11.38 -1.81
CA ILE A 55 1.23 10.28 -1.08
C ILE A 55 0.83 10.76 0.31
N HIS A 56 -0.36 10.38 0.75
CA HIS A 56 -0.85 10.65 2.10
C HIS A 56 -0.90 9.34 2.89
N ARG A 57 -0.48 9.41 4.14
CA ARG A 57 -0.51 8.29 5.07
C ARG A 57 -1.47 8.61 6.20
N GLU A 58 -2.47 7.75 6.39
CA GLU A 58 -3.48 7.88 7.44
C GLU A 58 -3.40 6.68 8.37
N ILE A 59 -3.39 6.94 9.68
CA ILE A 59 -3.38 5.89 10.69
C ILE A 59 -4.81 5.44 10.94
N LEU A 60 -5.07 4.14 10.73
CA LEU A 60 -6.35 3.50 11.04
C LEU A 60 -6.23 2.76 12.38
N ASN A 61 -7.36 2.36 12.97
CA ASN A 61 -7.34 1.58 14.21
C ASN A 61 -6.54 0.28 14.06
N ASN A 62 -6.64 -0.37 12.90
CA ASN A 62 -6.05 -1.69 12.66
C ASN A 62 -5.01 -1.69 11.54
N GLY A 63 -4.52 -0.55 11.12
CA GLY A 63 -3.52 -0.48 10.06
C GLY A 63 -3.24 0.93 9.55
N ILE A 64 -2.87 0.99 8.28
CA ILE A 64 -2.49 2.23 7.59
C ILE A 64 -3.20 2.29 6.25
N ARG A 65 -3.64 3.50 5.89
CA ARG A 65 -4.13 3.80 4.55
C ARG A 65 -3.19 4.75 3.85
N PHE A 66 -2.81 4.39 2.63
CA PHE A 66 -2.09 5.28 1.72
C PHE A 66 -3.03 5.73 0.62
N SER A 67 -3.04 7.03 0.32
CA SER A 67 -3.81 7.58 -0.79
C SER A 67 -2.93 8.43 -1.68
N PHE A 68 -3.31 8.51 -2.96
CA PHE A 68 -2.61 9.25 -3.99
C PHE A 68 -3.52 10.38 -4.46
N PRO A 69 -3.49 11.55 -3.81
CA PRO A 69 -4.48 12.61 -4.07
C PRO A 69 -4.43 13.17 -5.48
N GLN A 70 -3.29 13.03 -6.17
CA GLN A 70 -3.11 13.53 -7.54
C GLN A 70 -3.42 12.46 -8.59
N CYS A 71 -3.75 11.24 -8.18
CA CYS A 71 -4.07 10.16 -9.10
C CYS A 71 -5.46 10.37 -9.70
N PRO A 72 -5.59 10.46 -11.05
CA PRO A 72 -6.91 10.65 -11.68
C PRO A 72 -7.86 9.49 -11.44
N ASN A 73 -7.37 8.32 -11.04
CA ASN A 73 -8.15 7.14 -10.77
C ASN A 73 -8.46 6.95 -9.27
N ALA A 74 -8.16 7.94 -8.44
CA ALA A 74 -8.43 7.95 -7.00
C ALA A 74 -7.91 6.69 -6.29
N LEU A 75 -6.66 6.31 -6.57
CA LEU A 75 -6.05 5.13 -5.98
C LEU A 75 -5.90 5.27 -4.48
N THR A 76 -6.37 4.26 -3.74
CA THR A 76 -6.24 4.17 -2.29
C THR A 76 -5.88 2.75 -1.91
N LEU A 77 -4.92 2.62 -0.97
CA LEU A 77 -4.45 1.34 -0.48
C LEU A 77 -4.55 1.30 1.04
N SER A 78 -5.28 0.33 1.57
CA SER A 78 -5.38 0.09 3.02
C SER A 78 -4.76 -1.24 3.37
N ILE A 79 -3.87 -1.24 4.35
CA ILE A 79 -3.23 -2.46 4.86
C ILE A 79 -3.58 -2.57 6.32
N THR A 80 -4.32 -3.63 6.67
CA THR A 80 -4.93 -3.77 7.99
C THR A 80 -4.74 -5.19 8.51
N LYS A 81 -4.83 -5.33 9.83
CA LYS A 81 -4.80 -6.62 10.50
C LYS A 81 -5.89 -6.68 11.57
N ASN A 82 -6.73 -7.71 11.52
CA ASN A 82 -7.67 -8.03 12.59
C ASN A 82 -6.95 -8.80 13.71
N ASN A 83 -7.25 -8.45 14.96
CA ASN A 83 -6.62 -9.12 16.11
C ASN A 83 -6.92 -10.61 16.16
N ASP A 84 -8.09 -11.03 15.68
CA ASP A 84 -8.56 -12.41 15.74
C ASP A 84 -8.10 -13.28 14.59
N ALA A 85 -7.41 -12.68 13.60
CA ALA A 85 -6.95 -13.39 12.41
C ALA A 85 -5.44 -13.22 12.25
N ASN A 86 -4.75 -14.30 11.89
CA ASN A 86 -3.32 -14.24 11.58
C ASN A 86 -3.11 -13.80 10.12
N LYS A 87 -3.89 -12.83 9.66
CA LYS A 87 -3.87 -12.38 8.27
C LYS A 87 -3.82 -10.88 8.19
N ILE A 88 -3.04 -10.40 7.24
CA ILE A 88 -3.01 -8.99 6.85
C ILE A 88 -3.83 -8.84 5.58
N SER A 89 -4.76 -7.89 5.57
CA SER A 89 -5.57 -7.57 4.40
C SER A 89 -4.94 -6.41 3.64
N ILE A 90 -4.77 -6.57 2.34
CA ILE A 90 -4.31 -5.54 1.41
C ILE A 90 -5.50 -5.18 0.54
N HIS A 91 -6.05 -3.99 0.75
CA HIS A 91 -7.26 -3.54 0.07
C HIS A 91 -6.96 -2.32 -0.77
N CYS A 92 -7.18 -2.44 -2.06
CA CYS A 92 -6.93 -1.38 -3.03
C CYS A 92 -8.23 -0.97 -3.71
N THR A 93 -8.53 0.32 -3.76
CA THR A 93 -9.69 0.85 -4.44
C THR A 93 -9.30 1.93 -5.44
N THR A 94 -10.05 1.99 -6.54
CA THR A 94 -9.92 3.01 -7.57
C THR A 94 -11.32 3.43 -8.05
N ASN A 95 -11.41 4.44 -8.92
CA ASN A 95 -12.66 4.81 -9.55
C ASN A 95 -13.30 3.63 -10.29
N LYS A 96 -14.64 3.61 -10.35
CA LYS A 96 -15.43 2.46 -10.81
C LYS A 96 -15.27 2.08 -12.27
N ASN A 97 -14.95 3.02 -13.14
CA ASN A 97 -14.99 2.81 -14.59
C ASN A 97 -13.62 2.93 -15.23
N ILE A 98 -12.67 2.15 -14.72
CA ILE A 98 -11.32 2.10 -15.32
C ILE A 98 -11.36 1.14 -16.50
N GLU A 99 -11.14 1.67 -17.71
CA GLU A 99 -11.07 0.89 -18.94
C GLU A 99 -9.66 0.72 -19.47
N ASP A 100 -8.69 1.43 -18.90
CA ASP A 100 -7.29 1.35 -19.30
C ASP A 100 -6.68 0.04 -18.83
N GLU A 101 -6.45 -0.89 -19.77
CA GLU A 101 -5.89 -2.20 -19.49
C GLU A 101 -4.46 -2.12 -18.94
N ASP A 102 -3.67 -1.16 -19.42
CA ASP A 102 -2.31 -0.97 -18.92
C ASP A 102 -2.31 -0.54 -17.46
N PHE A 103 -3.24 0.31 -17.08
CA PHE A 103 -3.37 0.74 -15.70
C PHE A 103 -3.84 -0.40 -14.80
N ILE A 104 -4.82 -1.20 -15.24
CA ILE A 104 -5.29 -2.38 -14.51
C ILE A 104 -4.15 -3.37 -14.30
N GLU A 105 -3.34 -3.62 -15.33
CA GLU A 105 -2.19 -4.49 -15.23
C GLU A 105 -1.16 -3.96 -14.24
N SER A 106 -0.91 -2.65 -14.26
CA SER A 106 0.03 -2.02 -13.32
C SER A 106 -0.44 -2.10 -11.87
N ILE A 107 -1.76 -2.00 -11.62
CA ILE A 107 -2.33 -2.17 -10.29
C ILE A 107 -2.19 -3.62 -9.81
N ASN A 108 -2.43 -4.59 -10.68
CA ASN A 108 -2.23 -6.00 -10.34
C ASN A 108 -0.78 -6.27 -9.94
N GLN A 109 0.17 -5.71 -10.66
CA GLN A 109 1.59 -5.82 -10.32
C GLN A 109 1.91 -5.10 -9.00
N PHE A 110 1.34 -3.93 -8.78
CA PHE A 110 1.48 -3.18 -7.54
C PHE A 110 1.04 -4.00 -6.32
N ILE A 111 -0.11 -4.68 -6.43
CA ILE A 111 -0.61 -5.55 -5.35
C ILE A 111 0.31 -6.76 -5.13
N LYS A 112 0.80 -7.39 -6.19
CA LYS A 112 1.75 -8.50 -6.09
C LYS A 112 3.03 -8.07 -5.38
N ASP A 113 3.55 -6.89 -5.69
CA ASP A 113 4.74 -6.34 -5.05
C ASP A 113 4.51 -6.10 -3.55
N TRP A 114 3.33 -5.61 -3.18
CA TRP A 114 2.95 -5.45 -1.78
C TRP A 114 2.87 -6.78 -1.04
N ILE A 115 2.31 -7.82 -1.66
CA ILE A 115 2.25 -9.16 -1.06
C ILE A 115 3.65 -9.66 -0.75
N VAL A 116 4.58 -9.54 -1.70
CA VAL A 116 5.98 -9.94 -1.51
C VAL A 116 6.64 -9.15 -0.38
N GLY A 117 6.45 -7.82 -0.37
CA GLY A 117 7.02 -6.95 0.67
C GLY A 117 6.50 -7.26 2.06
N ILE A 118 5.19 -7.47 2.21
CA ILE A 118 4.59 -7.83 3.49
C ILE A 118 5.12 -9.19 3.97
N LYS A 119 5.23 -10.17 3.10
CA LYS A 119 5.81 -11.49 3.44
C LYS A 119 7.25 -11.35 3.93
N THR A 120 8.01 -10.42 3.36
CA THR A 120 9.40 -10.18 3.74
C THR A 120 9.50 -9.63 5.16
N VAL A 121 8.64 -8.67 5.54
CA VAL A 121 8.68 -8.06 6.89
C VAL A 121 8.00 -8.91 7.96
N CYS A 122 7.28 -9.97 7.59
CA CYS A 122 6.60 -10.86 8.52
C CYS A 122 7.47 -12.01 9.04
N HIS A 123 8.73 -12.01 8.71
CA HIS A 123 9.66 -13.05 9.20
C HIS A 123 10.25 -12.73 10.55
#